data_6754bf6d8be00f57f07c0d6c0a7e0de1
#
_entry.id   6754bf6d8be00f57f07c0d6c0a7e0de1
#
_cell.length_a   1.000
_cell.length_b   1.000
_cell.length_c   1.000
_cell.angle_alpha   90.00
_cell.angle_beta   90.00
_cell.angle_gamma   90.00
#
_symmetry.space_group_name_H-M   'P 1'
#
loop_
_entity.id
_entity.type
_entity.pdbx_description
1 polymer ?
#
loop_
_entity_poly.entity_id
_entity_poly.type
_entity_poly.pdbx_seq_one_letter_code
_entity_poly.pdbx_strand_id
1 'polypeptide(L)'
;MIAGNRYHGLKSDIWSCGVVLYAMLCGYLPFEDQKTSNLYKKIMNAEYSLPKFLSNDAKDIISKIFVTDPAKRIDIEGLKKHPWYRLYQPETQNYNFHTMPRTVNEKLVMKLEASLGFSTESVQRAVENNKHNHLSATYYLLLKKYSQANYKS
;
A
#
# COMPACT_ATOMS: atom_id res chain seq x y z
N MET A 1 -1.61 -11.45 16.78
CA MET A 1 -2.13 -12.74 16.23
C MET A 1 -1.57 -13.93 16.98
N ILE A 2 -0.26 -14.07 17.13
CA ILE A 2 0.38 -15.25 17.74
C ILE A 2 -0.05 -15.49 19.21
N ALA A 3 -0.34 -14.44 19.98
CA ALA A 3 -0.69 -14.51 21.40
C ALA A 3 -2.19 -14.55 21.70
N GLY A 4 -3.07 -14.67 20.68
CA GLY A 4 -4.54 -14.77 20.88
C GLY A 4 -5.24 -13.52 21.42
N ASN A 5 -4.54 -12.39 21.54
CA ASN A 5 -5.09 -11.12 21.99
C ASN A 5 -5.92 -10.41 20.90
N ARG A 6 -6.77 -9.45 21.29
CA ARG A 6 -7.58 -8.64 20.35
C ARG A 6 -6.73 -8.11 19.21
N TYR A 7 -7.15 -8.40 17.98
CA TYR A 7 -6.46 -8.05 16.75
C TYR A 7 -6.68 -6.57 16.42
N HIS A 8 -5.60 -5.79 16.39
CA HIS A 8 -5.56 -4.43 15.86
C HIS A 8 -4.97 -4.44 14.45
N GLY A 9 -5.81 -4.59 13.41
CA GLY A 9 -5.38 -4.75 12.01
C GLY A 9 -4.30 -3.76 11.58
N LEU A 10 -4.58 -2.47 11.65
CA LEU A 10 -3.63 -1.41 11.25
C LEU A 10 -2.28 -1.48 11.98
N LYS A 11 -2.27 -1.81 13.27
CA LYS A 11 -1.03 -1.93 14.04
C LYS A 11 -0.23 -3.18 13.68
N SER A 12 -0.90 -4.26 13.28
CA SER A 12 -0.25 -5.47 12.74
C SER A 12 0.37 -5.22 11.37
N ASP A 13 -0.31 -4.46 10.52
CA ASP A 13 0.19 -4.09 9.19
C ASP A 13 1.45 -3.22 9.30
N ILE A 14 1.50 -2.29 10.26
CA ILE A 14 2.70 -1.49 10.55
C ILE A 14 3.88 -2.41 10.95
N TRP A 15 3.66 -3.41 11.77
CA TRP A 15 4.71 -4.39 12.11
C TRP A 15 5.21 -5.12 10.87
N SER A 16 4.30 -5.59 10.02
CA SER A 16 4.66 -6.26 8.76
C SER A 16 5.44 -5.34 7.82
N CYS A 17 5.04 -4.07 7.71
CA CYS A 17 5.80 -3.06 6.98
C CYS A 17 7.21 -2.88 7.56
N GLY A 18 7.35 -2.94 8.88
CA GLY A 18 8.66 -2.88 9.55
C GLY A 18 9.57 -4.05 9.18
N VAL A 19 9.03 -5.27 9.06
CA VAL A 19 9.80 -6.45 8.61
C VAL A 19 10.33 -6.24 7.19
N VAL A 20 9.48 -5.73 6.29
CA VAL A 20 9.89 -5.42 4.91
C VAL A 20 10.93 -4.31 4.89
N LEU A 21 10.71 -3.22 5.63
CA LEU A 21 11.66 -2.10 5.73
C LEU A 21 13.03 -2.59 6.23
N TYR A 22 13.04 -3.38 7.29
CA TYR A 22 14.27 -3.95 7.84
C TYR A 22 15.01 -4.79 6.79
N ALA A 23 14.29 -5.68 6.09
CA ALA A 23 14.87 -6.53 5.06
C ALA A 23 15.43 -5.71 3.88
N MET A 24 14.76 -4.62 3.48
CA MET A 24 15.24 -3.72 2.43
C MET A 24 16.52 -2.97 2.85
N LEU A 25 16.63 -2.58 4.11
CA LEU A 25 17.79 -1.84 4.63
C LEU A 25 18.97 -2.73 4.97
N CYS A 26 18.72 -3.96 5.42
CA CYS A 26 19.74 -4.86 5.95
C CYS A 26 20.11 -6.01 5.00
N GLY A 27 19.23 -6.38 4.05
CA GLY A 27 19.42 -7.51 3.15
C GLY A 27 19.06 -8.88 3.76
N TYR A 28 18.56 -8.93 5.01
CA TYR A 28 18.11 -10.13 5.71
C TYR A 28 16.94 -9.81 6.65
N LEU A 29 16.25 -10.84 7.14
CA LEU A 29 15.07 -10.68 8.00
C LEU A 29 15.45 -10.28 9.43
N PRO A 30 14.60 -9.46 10.12
CA PRO A 30 14.84 -9.07 11.51
C PRO A 30 14.70 -10.24 12.49
N PHE A 31 13.82 -11.19 12.15
CA PHE A 31 13.54 -12.37 12.97
C PHE A 31 13.73 -13.61 12.12
N GLU A 32 14.67 -14.44 12.51
CA GLU A 32 14.97 -15.70 11.84
C GLU A 32 15.48 -16.71 12.87
N ASP A 33 15.04 -17.97 12.77
CA ASP A 33 15.54 -19.09 13.56
C ASP A 33 15.16 -20.41 12.87
N GLN A 34 16.02 -21.42 12.98
CA GLN A 34 15.76 -22.75 12.42
C GLN A 34 14.59 -23.45 13.13
N LYS A 35 14.39 -23.16 14.43
CA LYS A 35 13.31 -23.72 15.24
C LYS A 35 12.16 -22.72 15.29
N THR A 36 10.99 -23.12 14.78
CA THR A 36 9.78 -22.29 14.76
C THR A 36 9.41 -21.76 16.15
N SER A 37 9.61 -22.56 17.21
CA SER A 37 9.34 -22.11 18.59
C SER A 37 10.23 -20.95 19.03
N ASN A 38 11.51 -20.95 18.63
CA ASN A 38 12.43 -19.85 18.92
C ASN A 38 12.10 -18.63 18.08
N LEU A 39 11.76 -18.82 16.81
CA LEU A 39 11.30 -17.73 15.94
C LEU A 39 10.11 -16.98 16.56
N TYR A 40 9.10 -17.70 17.06
CA TYR A 40 7.97 -17.08 17.73
C TYR A 40 8.37 -16.31 18.99
N LYS A 41 9.28 -16.83 19.79
CA LYS A 41 9.82 -16.12 20.96
C LYS A 41 10.50 -14.83 20.57
N LYS A 42 11.36 -14.85 19.55
CA LYS A 42 12.03 -13.64 19.03
C LYS A 42 11.02 -12.60 18.56
N ILE A 43 9.98 -13.01 17.81
CA ILE A 43 8.92 -12.11 17.35
C ILE A 43 8.15 -11.52 18.52
N MET A 44 7.75 -12.34 19.50
CA MET A 44 6.95 -11.91 20.65
C MET A 44 7.72 -10.95 21.58
N ASN A 45 9.04 -11.12 21.67
CA ASN A 45 9.90 -10.28 22.51
C ASN A 45 10.54 -9.12 21.72
N ALA A 46 10.29 -9.03 20.42
CA ALA A 46 10.99 -8.10 19.51
C ALA A 46 12.53 -8.23 19.63
N GLU A 47 13.03 -9.46 19.64
CA GLU A 47 14.47 -9.75 19.71
C GLU A 47 15.07 -9.71 18.30
N TYR A 48 15.67 -8.58 17.94
CA TYR A 48 16.36 -8.35 16.67
C TYR A 48 17.63 -7.52 16.90
N SER A 49 18.52 -7.49 15.91
CA SER A 49 19.75 -6.69 15.97
C SER A 49 19.61 -5.42 15.11
N LEU A 50 20.30 -4.35 15.49
CA LEU A 50 20.41 -3.15 14.65
C LEU A 50 21.86 -2.99 14.17
N PRO A 51 22.14 -3.28 12.90
CA PRO A 51 23.50 -3.17 12.34
C PRO A 51 24.09 -1.76 12.49
N LYS A 52 25.41 -1.70 12.65
CA LYS A 52 26.12 -0.44 12.85
C LYS A 52 26.03 0.51 11.64
N PHE A 53 25.88 -0.03 10.44
CA PHE A 53 25.80 0.74 9.20
C PHE A 53 24.49 1.51 9.02
N LEU A 54 23.45 1.17 9.77
CA LEU A 54 22.18 1.93 9.73
C LEU A 54 22.36 3.30 10.36
N SER A 55 21.74 4.31 9.75
CA SER A 55 21.66 5.66 10.34
C SER A 55 20.88 5.65 11.66
N ASN A 56 21.11 6.63 12.50
CA ASN A 56 20.40 6.74 13.78
C ASN A 56 18.88 6.85 13.56
N ASP A 57 18.45 7.62 12.56
CA ASP A 57 17.03 7.77 12.25
C ASP A 57 16.41 6.47 11.75
N ALA A 58 17.15 5.67 10.95
CA ALA A 58 16.69 4.35 10.52
C ALA A 58 16.55 3.38 11.71
N LYS A 59 17.49 3.40 12.64
CA LYS A 59 17.41 2.61 13.88
C LYS A 59 16.23 3.03 14.74
N ASP A 60 15.99 4.34 14.86
CA ASP A 60 14.91 4.90 15.67
C ASP A 60 13.52 4.51 15.09
N ILE A 61 13.30 4.68 13.78
CA ILE A 61 12.01 4.30 13.17
C ILE A 61 11.75 2.79 13.29
N ILE A 62 12.76 1.94 13.07
CA ILE A 62 12.64 0.49 13.23
C ILE A 62 12.26 0.15 14.68
N SER A 63 12.90 0.75 15.67
CA SER A 63 12.62 0.50 17.07
C SER A 63 11.20 0.93 17.49
N LYS A 64 10.66 1.99 16.90
CA LYS A 64 9.28 2.45 17.11
C LYS A 64 8.23 1.57 16.42
N ILE A 65 8.61 0.89 15.34
CA ILE A 65 7.76 -0.08 14.64
C ILE A 65 7.73 -1.43 15.40
N PHE A 66 8.88 -1.93 15.83
CA PHE A 66 8.97 -3.23 16.52
C PHE A 66 8.70 -3.13 18.03
N VAL A 67 7.65 -2.39 18.37
CA VAL A 67 7.10 -2.37 19.73
C VAL A 67 6.06 -3.48 19.88
N THR A 68 6.25 -4.38 20.85
CA THR A 68 5.39 -5.56 21.06
C THR A 68 3.96 -5.17 21.46
N ASP A 69 3.83 -4.12 22.30
CA ASP A 69 2.53 -3.56 22.67
C ASP A 69 1.94 -2.74 21.51
N PRO A 70 0.80 -3.18 20.90
CA PRO A 70 0.21 -2.46 19.78
C PRO A 70 -0.25 -1.03 20.14
N ALA A 71 -0.61 -0.77 21.42
CA ALA A 71 -1.07 0.54 21.84
C ALA A 71 0.09 1.56 21.85
N LYS A 72 1.31 1.10 22.14
CA LYS A 72 2.52 1.94 22.19
C LYS A 72 3.26 2.00 20.84
N ARG A 73 2.94 1.08 19.91
CA ARG A 73 3.56 1.06 18.59
C ARG A 73 3.21 2.32 17.81
N ILE A 74 4.19 2.86 17.09
CA ILE A 74 3.99 4.02 16.20
C ILE A 74 2.80 3.77 15.26
N ASP A 75 2.04 4.80 14.95
CA ASP A 75 0.96 4.78 13.97
C ASP A 75 1.38 5.44 12.65
N ILE A 76 0.50 5.44 11.66
CA ILE A 76 0.77 6.03 10.32
C ILE A 76 1.11 7.52 10.44
N GLU A 77 0.41 8.25 11.29
CA GLU A 77 0.67 9.68 11.48
C GLU A 77 2.03 9.93 12.13
N GLY A 78 2.40 9.10 13.10
CA GLY A 78 3.74 9.12 13.70
C GLY A 78 4.84 8.78 12.68
N LEU A 79 4.60 7.77 11.82
CA LEU A 79 5.52 7.41 10.74
C LEU A 79 5.74 8.57 9.77
N LYS A 80 4.68 9.23 9.32
CA LYS A 80 4.75 10.39 8.41
C LYS A 80 5.50 11.57 9.01
N LYS A 81 5.44 11.75 10.32
CA LYS A 81 6.14 12.83 11.05
C LYS A 81 7.59 12.47 11.40
N HIS A 82 7.98 11.21 11.26
CA HIS A 82 9.30 10.74 11.66
C HIS A 82 10.40 11.35 10.79
N PRO A 83 11.55 11.78 11.37
CA PRO A 83 12.65 12.39 10.62
C PRO A 83 13.12 11.53 9.46
N TRP A 84 13.29 10.22 9.68
CA TRP A 84 13.71 9.28 8.63
C TRP A 84 12.77 9.28 7.43
N TYR A 85 11.44 9.28 7.66
CA TYR A 85 10.46 9.31 6.59
C TYR A 85 10.47 10.63 5.83
N ARG A 86 10.63 11.75 6.55
CA ARG A 86 10.66 13.10 5.97
C ARG A 86 11.87 13.36 5.08
N LEU A 87 13.04 12.76 5.41
CA LEU A 87 14.25 12.87 4.60
C LEU A 87 14.09 12.27 3.20
N TYR A 88 13.25 11.26 3.05
CA TYR A 88 13.07 10.51 1.81
C TYR A 88 11.70 10.75 1.17
N GLN A 89 10.94 11.75 1.63
CA GLN A 89 9.74 12.14 0.90
C GLN A 89 10.18 12.69 -0.46
N PRO A 90 9.80 12.04 -1.59
CA PRO A 90 9.88 12.70 -2.87
C PRO A 90 9.06 13.98 -2.76
N GLU A 91 9.58 15.09 -3.30
CA GLU A 91 8.79 16.30 -3.50
C GLU A 91 7.42 15.86 -3.97
N THR A 92 6.40 16.21 -3.23
CA THR A 92 5.06 15.67 -3.35
C THR A 92 4.63 15.63 -4.82
N GLN A 93 4.92 14.53 -5.50
CA GLN A 93 4.05 14.14 -6.58
C GLN A 93 2.71 13.92 -5.86
N ASN A 94 1.83 14.88 -6.03
CA ASN A 94 0.43 14.69 -5.74
C ASN A 94 0.03 13.46 -6.54
N TYR A 95 0.18 12.28 -5.94
CA TYR A 95 -0.57 11.13 -6.36
C TYR A 95 -2.02 11.50 -6.04
N ASN A 96 -2.58 12.36 -6.87
CA ASN A 96 -3.98 12.38 -7.05
C ASN A 96 -4.30 10.95 -7.47
N PHE A 97 -4.65 10.11 -6.51
CA PHE A 97 -5.54 9.01 -6.79
C PHE A 97 -6.74 9.72 -7.40
N HIS A 98 -6.68 9.87 -8.72
CA HIS A 98 -7.80 10.41 -9.45
C HIS A 98 -8.95 9.52 -9.01
N THR A 99 -9.83 10.07 -8.20
CA THR A 99 -11.17 9.55 -8.11
C THR A 99 -11.60 9.51 -9.56
N MET A 100 -11.58 8.30 -10.13
CA MET A 100 -11.92 8.10 -11.54
C MET A 100 -13.23 8.85 -11.76
N PRO A 101 -13.31 9.78 -12.73
CA PRO A 101 -14.49 10.59 -12.90
C PRO A 101 -15.69 9.65 -13.06
N ARG A 102 -16.68 9.80 -12.19
CA ARG A 102 -17.93 9.03 -12.28
C ARG A 102 -18.82 9.48 -13.45
N THR A 103 -18.44 10.59 -14.09
CA THR A 103 -19.09 11.08 -15.30
C THR A 103 -18.67 10.21 -16.48
N VAL A 104 -19.65 9.57 -17.07
CA VAL A 104 -19.45 8.65 -18.19
C VAL A 104 -19.18 9.44 -19.47
N ASN A 105 -18.10 9.11 -20.16
CA ASN A 105 -17.83 9.69 -21.48
C ASN A 105 -18.62 8.90 -22.54
N GLU A 106 -19.71 9.48 -23.03
CA GLU A 106 -20.63 8.86 -23.99
C GLU A 106 -19.91 8.37 -25.27
N LYS A 107 -18.95 9.14 -25.80
CA LYS A 107 -18.20 8.74 -26.99
C LYS A 107 -17.39 7.47 -26.79
N LEU A 108 -16.86 7.27 -25.58
CA LEU A 108 -16.14 6.05 -25.23
C LEU A 108 -17.08 4.86 -25.07
N VAL A 109 -18.26 5.07 -24.51
CA VAL A 109 -19.25 4.00 -24.34
C VAL A 109 -19.78 3.54 -25.69
N MET A 110 -20.13 4.47 -26.60
CA MET A 110 -20.52 4.13 -27.97
C MET A 110 -19.43 3.35 -28.72
N LYS A 111 -18.16 3.68 -28.50
CA LYS A 111 -17.06 2.95 -29.10
C LYS A 111 -16.91 1.55 -28.54
N LEU A 112 -17.16 1.34 -27.25
CA LEU A 112 -17.17 0.01 -26.62
C LEU A 112 -18.30 -0.85 -27.16
N GLU A 113 -19.46 -0.28 -27.42
CA GLU A 113 -20.57 -0.97 -28.05
C GLU A 113 -20.23 -1.39 -29.48
N ALA A 114 -19.70 -0.48 -30.29
CA ALA A 114 -19.36 -0.74 -31.68
C ALA A 114 -18.21 -1.74 -31.85
N SER A 115 -17.21 -1.72 -30.96
CA SER A 115 -16.00 -2.55 -31.11
C SER A 115 -16.03 -3.87 -30.34
N LEU A 116 -16.76 -3.94 -29.22
CA LEU A 116 -16.78 -5.11 -28.32
C LEU A 116 -18.20 -5.64 -28.05
N GLY A 117 -19.24 -5.00 -28.60
CA GLY A 117 -20.62 -5.41 -28.40
C GLY A 117 -21.15 -5.21 -26.97
N PHE A 118 -20.49 -4.38 -26.16
CA PHE A 118 -20.97 -4.09 -24.81
C PHE A 118 -22.16 -3.13 -24.84
N SER A 119 -23.26 -3.51 -24.21
CA SER A 119 -24.42 -2.62 -24.09
C SER A 119 -24.05 -1.30 -23.40
N THR A 120 -24.35 -0.18 -24.05
CA THR A 120 -24.14 1.18 -23.53
C THR A 120 -24.66 1.32 -22.11
N GLU A 121 -25.90 0.89 -21.87
CA GLU A 121 -26.56 0.96 -20.57
C GLU A 121 -25.82 0.14 -19.48
N SER A 122 -25.32 -1.04 -19.85
CA SER A 122 -24.58 -1.90 -18.90
C SER A 122 -23.22 -1.32 -18.51
N VAL A 123 -22.50 -0.71 -19.45
CA VAL A 123 -21.23 -0.02 -19.18
C VAL A 123 -21.49 1.21 -18.29
N GLN A 124 -22.48 2.00 -18.64
CA GLN A 124 -22.84 3.21 -17.88
C GLN A 124 -23.19 2.86 -16.43
N ARG A 125 -24.10 1.90 -16.20
CA ARG A 125 -24.45 1.41 -14.86
C ARG A 125 -23.26 0.88 -14.08
N ALA A 126 -22.31 0.19 -14.76
CA ALA A 126 -21.12 -0.33 -14.10
C ALA A 126 -20.18 0.79 -13.62
N VAL A 127 -20.01 1.85 -14.42
CA VAL A 127 -19.16 3.00 -14.08
C VAL A 127 -19.81 3.87 -12.99
N GLU A 128 -21.08 4.23 -13.14
CA GLU A 128 -21.82 5.08 -12.20
C GLU A 128 -21.94 4.46 -10.81
N ASN A 129 -22.19 3.14 -10.76
CA ASN A 129 -22.29 2.39 -9.50
C ASN A 129 -20.95 1.87 -8.98
N ASN A 130 -19.84 2.30 -9.57
CA ASN A 130 -18.47 1.87 -9.18
C ASN A 130 -18.33 0.35 -9.08
N LYS A 131 -18.93 -0.40 -10.01
CA LYS A 131 -18.82 -1.87 -10.01
C LYS A 131 -17.44 -2.27 -10.52
N HIS A 132 -16.78 -3.15 -9.77
CA HIS A 132 -15.50 -3.74 -10.16
C HIS A 132 -15.72 -4.98 -11.03
N ASN A 133 -15.94 -4.78 -12.34
CA ASN A 133 -16.15 -5.85 -13.32
C ASN A 133 -15.45 -5.55 -14.65
N HIS A 134 -15.55 -6.48 -15.61
CA HIS A 134 -14.93 -6.34 -16.90
C HIS A 134 -15.41 -5.11 -17.71
N LEU A 135 -16.66 -4.66 -17.53
CA LEU A 135 -17.20 -3.50 -18.22
C LEU A 135 -16.54 -2.21 -17.77
N SER A 136 -16.52 -1.97 -16.44
CA SER A 136 -15.85 -0.79 -15.88
C SER A 136 -14.35 -0.82 -16.08
N ALA A 137 -13.71 -2.00 -15.96
CA ALA A 137 -12.27 -2.14 -16.20
C ALA A 137 -11.90 -1.78 -17.65
N THR A 138 -12.66 -2.29 -18.64
CA THR A 138 -12.42 -1.98 -20.06
C THR A 138 -12.67 -0.50 -20.36
N TYR A 139 -13.72 0.09 -19.79
CA TYR A 139 -14.00 1.52 -19.92
C TYR A 139 -12.83 2.37 -19.40
N TYR A 140 -12.33 2.10 -18.19
CA TYR A 140 -11.24 2.89 -17.60
C TYR A 140 -9.89 2.69 -18.31
N LEU A 141 -9.61 1.49 -18.83
CA LEU A 141 -8.41 1.26 -19.64
C LEU A 141 -8.44 2.07 -20.94
N LEU A 142 -9.59 2.13 -21.62
CA LEU A 142 -9.76 2.95 -22.80
C LEU A 142 -9.68 4.44 -22.46
N LEU A 143 -10.33 4.90 -21.40
CA LEU A 143 -10.28 6.29 -20.95
C LEU A 143 -8.83 6.73 -20.73
N LYS A 144 -8.02 5.89 -20.06
CA LYS A 144 -6.59 6.14 -19.85
C LYS A 144 -5.81 6.21 -21.17
N LYS A 145 -6.09 5.32 -22.10
CA LYS A 145 -5.43 5.32 -23.43
C LYS A 145 -5.74 6.60 -24.21
N TYR A 146 -6.98 7.08 -24.18
CA TYR A 146 -7.38 8.32 -24.87
C TYR A 146 -6.82 9.56 -24.21
N SER A 147 -6.78 9.62 -22.87
CA SER A 147 -6.17 10.76 -22.18
C SER A 147 -4.67 10.87 -22.49
N GLN A 148 -3.96 9.74 -22.60
CA GLN A 148 -2.54 9.74 -22.97
C GLN A 148 -2.27 10.08 -24.43
N ALA A 149 -3.19 9.79 -25.35
CA ALA A 149 -3.07 10.16 -26.77
C ALA A 149 -3.21 11.67 -26.99
N ASN A 150 -4.09 12.32 -26.21
CA ASN A 150 -4.29 13.77 -26.28
C ASN A 150 -3.17 14.60 -25.61
N TYR A 151 -2.26 13.97 -24.86
CA TYR A 151 -1.07 14.63 -24.29
C TYR A 151 0.14 14.60 -25.24
N LYS A 152 0.07 13.88 -26.36
CA LYS A 152 1.16 13.74 -27.33
C LYS A 152 0.94 14.49 -28.65
N SER A 153 -0.16 15.21 -28.77
CA SER A 153 -0.46 16.15 -29.85
C SER A 153 -0.38 17.59 -29.34
#